data_5dd429183ead723871d059e29440dd02
#
_entry.id   5dd429183ead723871d059e29440dd02
#
_cell.length_a   1.000
_cell.length_b   1.000
_cell.length_c   1.000
_cell.angle_alpha   90.00
_cell.angle_beta   90.00
_cell.angle_gamma   90.00
#
_symmetry.space_group_name_H-M   'P 1'
#
loop_
_entity.id
_entity.type
_entity.pdbx_description
1 polymer ?
#
loop_
_entity_poly.entity_id
_entity_poly.type
_entity_poly.pdbx_seq_one_letter_code
_entity_poly.pdbx_strand_id
1 'polypeptide(L)'
;MKILPTLLLMLLPFYVFGVYGCSDDNSGDEQIQKFTLAEVDLQQNFTKEKGELSIPVSTTLDASRWDVASNQDWCIAAKDLSTSKPSIKILVKASEEPEIREAVVTVKSLVKNYEIHVKQLGYGPALLVKSSVSTLEAEGGEVIVTVTSNIEYAVEKSAEGDWLQAVEAPATRALVSKNYPYHAAANPLYEARTV
;
A
#
# COMPACT_ATOMS: atom_id res chain seq x y z
N MET A 1 -32.74 89.72 -12.77
CA MET A 1 -31.76 89.67 -13.84
C MET A 1 -31.36 88.24 -14.06
N LYS A 2 -31.69 87.68 -15.20
CA LYS A 2 -31.55 86.24 -15.57
C LYS A 2 -30.18 86.04 -16.16
N ILE A 3 -29.46 85.05 -15.70
CA ILE A 3 -28.29 84.53 -16.40
C ILE A 3 -28.41 83.02 -16.43
N LEU A 4 -28.46 82.51 -17.62
CA LEU A 4 -28.58 81.11 -18.02
C LEU A 4 -27.13 80.51 -18.08
N PRO A 5 -26.84 79.36 -17.56
CA PRO A 5 -25.57 78.69 -17.88
C PRO A 5 -25.75 77.66 -18.98
N THR A 6 -24.89 77.76 -19.93
CA THR A 6 -24.72 77.02 -21.15
C THR A 6 -24.36 75.53 -20.84
N LEU A 7 -25.17 74.63 -21.43
CA LEU A 7 -24.92 73.19 -21.39
C LEU A 7 -23.76 72.80 -22.34
N LEU A 8 -22.58 72.46 -21.81
CA LEU A 8 -21.49 71.94 -22.59
C LEU A 8 -21.58 70.40 -22.69
N LEU A 9 -22.03 69.97 -23.87
CA LEU A 9 -22.12 68.53 -24.21
C LEU A 9 -20.72 68.04 -24.60
N MET A 10 -20.02 67.34 -23.67
CA MET A 10 -18.77 66.65 -23.98
C MET A 10 -19.09 65.29 -24.59
N LEU A 11 -18.86 65.15 -25.89
CA LEU A 11 -18.79 63.88 -26.62
C LEU A 11 -17.51 63.14 -26.20
N LEU A 12 -17.66 62.09 -25.43
CA LEU A 12 -16.59 61.13 -25.15
C LEU A 12 -16.53 60.10 -26.29
N PRO A 13 -15.39 59.86 -26.90
CA PRO A 13 -15.21 58.77 -27.85
C PRO A 13 -15.24 57.42 -27.12
N PHE A 14 -16.15 56.55 -27.50
CA PHE A 14 -16.17 55.14 -27.11
C PHE A 14 -14.93 54.44 -27.67
N TYR A 15 -13.92 54.24 -26.84
CA TYR A 15 -12.87 53.27 -27.13
C TYR A 15 -13.42 51.87 -26.90
N VAL A 16 -13.72 51.18 -27.99
CA VAL A 16 -13.98 49.75 -27.98
C VAL A 16 -12.64 49.07 -27.78
N PHE A 17 -12.32 48.71 -26.52
CA PHE A 17 -11.26 47.74 -26.23
C PHE A 17 -11.76 46.37 -26.67
N GLY A 18 -11.29 45.89 -27.82
CA GLY A 18 -11.39 44.53 -28.22
C GLY A 18 -10.64 43.66 -27.19
N VAL A 19 -11.35 43.00 -26.30
CA VAL A 19 -10.85 41.90 -25.52
C VAL A 19 -10.57 40.75 -26.50
N TYR A 20 -9.32 40.66 -26.96
CA TYR A 20 -8.81 39.41 -27.48
C TYR A 20 -8.79 38.45 -26.28
N GLY A 21 -9.81 37.62 -26.18
CA GLY A 21 -9.79 36.45 -25.32
C GLY A 21 -8.74 35.51 -25.85
N CYS A 22 -7.58 35.49 -25.21
CA CYS A 22 -6.74 34.31 -25.24
C CYS A 22 -7.53 33.19 -24.57
N SER A 23 -8.07 32.30 -25.37
CA SER A 23 -8.42 30.96 -24.92
C SER A 23 -7.09 30.26 -24.65
N ASP A 24 -6.55 30.41 -23.45
CA ASP A 24 -5.62 29.46 -22.90
C ASP A 24 -6.45 28.20 -22.54
N ASP A 25 -6.77 27.40 -23.56
CA ASP A 25 -7.12 26.01 -23.42
C ASP A 25 -5.85 25.25 -22.99
N ASN A 26 -5.31 25.67 -21.85
CA ASN A 26 -4.37 24.87 -21.10
C ASN A 26 -5.19 24.05 -20.09
N SER A 27 -6.07 23.21 -20.58
CA SER A 27 -6.50 22.02 -19.88
C SER A 27 -5.31 21.09 -19.81
N GLY A 28 -4.29 21.53 -19.07
CA GLY A 28 -3.27 20.66 -18.52
C GLY A 28 -4.05 19.67 -17.68
N ASP A 29 -4.18 18.47 -18.21
CA ASP A 29 -4.62 17.29 -17.48
C ASP A 29 -3.68 17.22 -16.26
N GLU A 30 -4.09 17.78 -15.12
CA GLU A 30 -3.36 17.60 -13.86
C GLU A 30 -3.44 16.11 -13.56
N GLN A 31 -2.48 15.36 -14.10
CA GLN A 31 -2.37 13.95 -13.82
C GLN A 31 -2.21 13.80 -12.31
N ILE A 32 -3.29 13.32 -11.68
CA ILE A 32 -3.32 13.05 -10.25
C ILE A 32 -2.13 12.14 -9.94
N GLN A 33 -1.17 12.69 -9.21
CA GLN A 33 0.00 11.93 -8.80
C GLN A 33 -0.44 10.87 -7.80
N LYS A 34 -0.16 9.60 -8.13
CA LYS A 34 -0.52 8.45 -7.31
C LYS A 34 0.72 7.63 -6.99
N PHE A 35 0.81 7.17 -5.75
CA PHE A 35 1.79 6.18 -5.31
C PHE A 35 1.17 5.34 -4.19
N THR A 36 0.97 4.03 -4.43
CA THR A 36 0.25 3.16 -3.49
C THR A 36 0.90 1.78 -3.44
N LEU A 37 1.09 1.28 -2.24
CA LEU A 37 1.36 -0.11 -1.91
C LEU A 37 0.14 -0.71 -1.20
N ALA A 38 -0.12 -2.00 -1.39
CA ALA A 38 -1.16 -2.69 -0.65
C ALA A 38 -0.73 -2.87 0.82
N GLU A 39 -1.65 -2.68 1.77
CA GLU A 39 -1.33 -2.82 3.20
C GLU A 39 -0.81 -4.21 3.55
N VAL A 40 -1.35 -5.25 2.89
CA VAL A 40 -0.89 -6.64 3.04
C VAL A 40 0.58 -6.83 2.68
N ASP A 41 1.16 -5.94 1.87
CA ASP A 41 2.55 -6.01 1.45
C ASP A 41 3.52 -5.27 2.38
N LEU A 42 3.00 -4.54 3.38
CA LEU A 42 3.83 -3.80 4.35
C LEU A 42 4.47 -4.69 5.43
N GLN A 43 4.09 -5.96 5.51
CA GLN A 43 4.70 -6.95 6.40
C GLN A 43 5.11 -8.18 5.59
N GLN A 44 6.38 -8.57 5.67
CA GLN A 44 6.92 -9.68 4.93
C GLN A 44 7.71 -10.61 5.85
N ASN A 45 7.41 -11.91 5.79
CA ASN A 45 8.06 -12.93 6.58
C ASN A 45 8.82 -13.91 5.68
N PHE A 46 10.04 -14.23 6.08
CA PHE A 46 10.90 -15.18 5.37
C PHE A 46 11.31 -16.31 6.29
N THR A 47 11.54 -17.48 5.72
CA THR A 47 12.26 -18.58 6.39
C THR A 47 13.72 -18.21 6.58
N LYS A 48 14.50 -19.04 7.26
CA LYS A 48 15.95 -18.83 7.44
C LYS A 48 16.75 -18.85 6.14
N GLU A 49 16.21 -19.45 5.09
CA GLU A 49 16.88 -19.57 3.79
C GLU A 49 16.91 -18.21 3.05
N LYS A 50 17.80 -18.11 2.07
CA LYS A 50 17.75 -16.99 1.14
C LYS A 50 16.39 -16.93 0.45
N GLY A 51 15.86 -15.73 0.26
CA GLY A 51 14.56 -15.55 -0.37
C GLY A 51 14.50 -14.30 -1.23
N GLU A 52 13.52 -14.28 -2.11
CA GLU A 52 13.22 -13.16 -2.99
C GLU A 52 11.72 -12.93 -3.04
N LEU A 53 11.31 -11.66 -3.05
CA LEU A 53 9.92 -11.24 -3.17
C LEU A 53 9.84 -10.00 -4.05
N SER A 54 8.78 -9.90 -4.85
CA SER A 54 8.45 -8.70 -5.62
C SER A 54 7.12 -8.13 -5.17
N ILE A 55 7.11 -6.87 -4.75
CA ILE A 55 5.93 -6.13 -4.29
C ILE A 55 5.50 -5.17 -5.40
N PRO A 56 4.30 -5.31 -5.95
CA PRO A 56 3.82 -4.43 -7.01
C PRO A 56 3.59 -3.01 -6.47
N VAL A 57 3.95 -2.01 -7.27
CA VAL A 57 3.72 -0.60 -6.99
C VAL A 57 2.69 -0.04 -7.95
N SER A 58 1.60 0.53 -7.43
CA SER A 58 0.63 1.27 -8.25
C SER A 58 1.00 2.76 -8.23
N THR A 59 1.56 3.26 -9.34
CA THR A 59 2.04 4.64 -9.41
C THR A 59 1.86 5.28 -10.78
N THR A 60 1.67 6.59 -10.79
CA THR A 60 1.78 7.46 -11.96
C THR A 60 3.08 8.28 -11.94
N LEU A 61 3.93 8.10 -10.92
CA LEU A 61 5.20 8.81 -10.79
C LEU A 61 6.28 8.20 -11.66
N ASP A 62 7.13 9.05 -12.20
CA ASP A 62 8.39 8.63 -12.81
C ASP A 62 9.29 7.93 -11.78
N ALA A 63 10.15 7.03 -12.26
CA ALA A 63 11.06 6.27 -11.42
C ALA A 63 12.04 7.14 -10.60
N SER A 64 12.34 8.34 -11.04
CA SER A 64 13.19 9.30 -10.33
C SER A 64 12.51 9.99 -9.14
N ARG A 65 11.18 9.87 -9.03
CA ARG A 65 10.36 10.55 -8.01
C ARG A 65 10.04 9.70 -6.79
N TRP A 66 10.58 8.53 -6.72
CA TRP A 66 10.48 7.66 -5.54
C TRP A 66 11.76 6.86 -5.39
N ASP A 67 12.02 6.37 -4.19
CA ASP A 67 13.21 5.59 -3.89
C ASP A 67 12.93 4.52 -2.83
N VAL A 68 13.82 3.51 -2.76
CA VAL A 68 13.73 2.36 -1.89
C VAL A 68 15.06 2.12 -1.22
N ALA A 69 15.08 1.98 0.09
CA ALA A 69 16.28 1.66 0.86
C ALA A 69 15.95 0.69 2.01
N SER A 70 16.85 -0.24 2.26
CA SER A 70 16.81 -1.10 3.45
C SER A 70 17.76 -0.57 4.51
N ASN A 71 17.42 -0.77 5.78
CA ASN A 71 18.27 -0.45 6.92
C ASN A 71 19.24 -1.59 7.32
N GLN A 72 19.23 -2.72 6.59
CA GLN A 72 20.01 -3.90 6.91
C GLN A 72 20.70 -4.50 5.67
N ASP A 73 21.98 -4.86 5.78
CA ASP A 73 22.78 -5.42 4.68
C ASP A 73 22.37 -6.84 4.24
N TRP A 74 21.66 -7.56 5.09
CA TRP A 74 21.14 -8.89 4.77
C TRP A 74 19.81 -8.84 4.02
N CYS A 75 19.13 -7.69 4.05
CA CYS A 75 17.88 -7.42 3.36
C CYS A 75 18.12 -6.33 2.31
N ILE A 76 18.20 -6.71 1.05
CA ILE A 76 18.47 -5.81 -0.07
C ILE A 76 17.16 -5.46 -0.72
N ALA A 77 16.88 -4.17 -0.86
CA ALA A 77 15.69 -3.68 -1.53
C ALA A 77 16.05 -2.76 -2.70
N ALA A 78 15.39 -2.95 -3.83
CA ALA A 78 15.61 -2.17 -5.05
C ALA A 78 14.33 -1.99 -5.85
N LYS A 79 14.27 -0.93 -6.65
CA LYS A 79 13.23 -0.76 -7.68
C LYS A 79 13.45 -1.77 -8.80
N ASP A 80 12.40 -2.46 -9.20
CA ASP A 80 12.37 -3.25 -10.43
C ASP A 80 11.46 -2.55 -11.45
N LEU A 81 12.08 -2.05 -12.49
CA LEU A 81 11.46 -1.32 -13.59
C LEU A 81 11.53 -2.09 -14.91
N SER A 82 11.85 -3.36 -14.86
CA SER A 82 12.03 -4.22 -16.04
C SER A 82 10.73 -4.52 -16.78
N THR A 83 9.60 -4.30 -16.12
CA THR A 83 8.26 -4.48 -16.68
C THR A 83 7.50 -3.17 -16.74
N SER A 84 6.37 -3.16 -17.47
CA SER A 84 5.47 -2.00 -17.55
C SER A 84 4.81 -1.65 -16.20
N LYS A 85 4.85 -2.57 -15.23
CA LYS A 85 4.35 -2.35 -13.86
C LYS A 85 5.55 -2.36 -12.91
N PRO A 86 5.91 -1.21 -12.35
CA PRO A 86 7.03 -1.13 -11.42
C PRO A 86 6.77 -1.96 -10.16
N SER A 87 7.83 -2.51 -9.61
CA SER A 87 7.78 -3.26 -8.36
C SER A 87 8.98 -2.97 -7.47
N ILE A 88 8.88 -3.36 -6.21
CA ILE A 88 9.97 -3.35 -5.25
C ILE A 88 10.43 -4.79 -5.10
N LYS A 89 11.67 -5.04 -5.47
CA LYS A 89 12.32 -6.34 -5.30
C LYS A 89 13.04 -6.37 -3.96
N ILE A 90 12.70 -7.33 -3.12
CA ILE A 90 13.34 -7.57 -1.82
C ILE A 90 14.06 -8.91 -1.89
N LEU A 91 15.35 -8.90 -1.58
CA LEU A 91 16.17 -10.11 -1.46
C LEU A 91 16.69 -10.22 -0.04
N VAL A 92 16.55 -11.38 0.57
CA VAL A 92 17.11 -11.68 1.88
C VAL A 92 18.19 -12.73 1.76
N LYS A 93 19.32 -12.53 2.45
CA LYS A 93 20.38 -13.53 2.58
C LYS A 93 19.94 -14.61 3.58
N ALA A 94 20.47 -15.82 3.47
CA ALA A 94 20.23 -16.85 4.48
C ALA A 94 20.64 -16.36 5.88
N SER A 95 19.89 -16.77 6.90
CA SER A 95 20.22 -16.47 8.30
C SER A 95 21.00 -17.62 8.90
N GLU A 96 22.13 -17.28 9.51
CA GLU A 96 22.97 -18.21 10.31
C GLU A 96 22.78 -17.95 11.81
N GLU A 97 21.85 -17.06 12.18
CA GLU A 97 21.54 -16.70 13.55
C GLU A 97 20.42 -17.60 14.11
N PRO A 98 20.40 -17.88 15.42
CA PRO A 98 19.31 -18.65 16.02
C PRO A 98 18.01 -17.83 16.13
N GLU A 99 18.10 -16.51 16.34
CA GLU A 99 16.96 -15.62 16.56
C GLU A 99 16.35 -15.13 15.25
N ILE A 100 15.12 -14.61 15.39
CA ILE A 100 14.45 -13.85 14.34
C ILE A 100 15.19 -12.53 14.15
N ARG A 101 15.45 -12.15 12.92
CA ARG A 101 16.00 -10.84 12.59
C ARG A 101 15.01 -9.99 11.83
N GLU A 102 15.11 -8.67 11.99
CA GLU A 102 14.17 -7.69 11.43
C GLU A 102 14.90 -6.65 10.59
N ALA A 103 14.25 -6.23 9.51
CA ALA A 103 14.67 -5.11 8.68
C ALA A 103 13.47 -4.23 8.37
N VAL A 104 13.74 -2.95 8.10
CA VAL A 104 12.77 -2.00 7.57
C VAL A 104 13.22 -1.53 6.21
N VAL A 105 12.37 -1.76 5.21
CA VAL A 105 12.55 -1.21 3.88
C VAL A 105 11.70 0.06 3.78
N THR A 106 12.38 1.20 3.68
CA THR A 106 11.74 2.51 3.54
C THR A 106 11.52 2.80 2.07
N VAL A 107 10.30 3.11 1.70
CA VAL A 107 9.90 3.57 0.37
C VAL A 107 9.52 5.04 0.48
N LYS A 108 10.29 5.91 -0.16
CA LYS A 108 10.06 7.35 -0.18
C LYS A 108 9.50 7.76 -1.53
N SER A 109 8.41 8.52 -1.53
CA SER A 109 7.85 9.11 -2.75
C SER A 109 7.37 10.54 -2.48
N LEU A 110 7.11 11.29 -3.56
CA LEU A 110 6.53 12.64 -3.45
C LEU A 110 5.09 12.65 -2.94
N VAL A 111 4.39 11.51 -2.97
CA VAL A 111 2.98 11.39 -2.59
C VAL A 111 2.83 10.87 -1.16
N LYS A 112 3.43 9.71 -0.88
CA LYS A 112 3.33 9.03 0.41
C LYS A 112 4.55 8.14 0.64
N ASN A 113 5.06 8.15 1.85
CA ASN A 113 6.11 7.23 2.28
C ASN A 113 5.50 5.97 2.89
N TYR A 114 6.21 4.85 2.73
CA TYR A 114 5.84 3.56 3.32
C TYR A 114 7.03 2.93 4.01
N GLU A 115 6.73 2.11 5.00
CA GLU A 115 7.70 1.22 5.64
C GLU A 115 7.23 -0.22 5.46
N ILE A 116 8.09 -1.07 4.91
CA ILE A 116 7.85 -2.49 4.77
C ILE A 116 8.69 -3.19 5.84
N HIS A 117 8.03 -3.83 6.79
CA HIS A 117 8.66 -4.58 7.87
C HIS A 117 8.96 -5.99 7.39
N VAL A 118 10.23 -6.34 7.37
CA VAL A 118 10.72 -7.66 6.95
C VAL A 118 11.22 -8.41 8.17
N LYS A 119 10.65 -9.60 8.41
CA LYS A 119 11.11 -10.53 9.45
C LYS A 119 11.63 -11.79 8.80
N GLN A 120 12.76 -12.30 9.30
CA GLN A 120 13.31 -13.56 8.85
C GLN A 120 13.58 -14.47 10.04
N LEU A 121 13.13 -15.72 9.92
CA LEU A 121 13.43 -16.75 10.90
C LEU A 121 14.94 -17.03 10.96
N GLY A 122 15.43 -17.33 12.17
CA GLY A 122 16.69 -17.98 12.37
C GLY A 122 16.53 -19.51 12.34
N TYR A 123 17.54 -20.23 12.84
CA TYR A 123 17.46 -21.69 13.00
C TYR A 123 16.84 -22.12 14.33
N GLY A 124 16.68 -21.22 15.31
CA GLY A 124 15.97 -21.48 16.54
C GLY A 124 14.44 -21.65 16.34
N PRO A 125 13.75 -22.29 17.27
CA PRO A 125 12.29 -22.53 17.15
C PRO A 125 11.51 -21.21 17.16
N ALA A 126 10.74 -20.95 16.12
CA ALA A 126 9.97 -19.71 15.96
C ALA A 126 8.78 -19.84 15.02
N LEU A 127 7.82 -18.91 15.18
CA LEU A 127 6.64 -18.78 14.35
C LEU A 127 6.37 -17.29 14.11
N LEU A 128 6.08 -16.94 12.86
CA LEU A 128 5.70 -15.60 12.43
C LEU A 128 4.33 -15.63 11.76
N VAL A 129 3.46 -14.72 12.10
CA VAL A 129 2.19 -14.51 11.41
C VAL A 129 2.28 -13.22 10.59
N LYS A 130 1.90 -13.28 9.33
CA LYS A 130 1.79 -12.10 8.49
C LYS A 130 0.43 -11.47 8.70
N SER A 131 0.42 -10.21 9.09
CA SER A 131 -0.77 -9.40 9.41
C SER A 131 -1.65 -10.01 10.50
N SER A 132 -1.75 -9.34 11.61
CA SER A 132 -2.63 -9.73 12.71
C SER A 132 -4.04 -9.16 12.59
N VAL A 133 -4.24 -8.15 11.75
CA VAL A 133 -5.53 -7.46 11.59
C VAL A 133 -5.87 -7.32 10.11
N SER A 134 -7.06 -7.77 9.75
CA SER A 134 -7.66 -7.52 8.43
C SER A 134 -9.04 -6.90 8.64
N THR A 135 -9.30 -5.80 7.96
CA THR A 135 -10.61 -5.15 7.96
C THR A 135 -11.31 -5.43 6.64
N LEU A 136 -12.55 -5.89 6.71
CA LEU A 136 -13.41 -6.14 5.57
C LEU A 136 -14.62 -5.21 5.61
N GLU A 137 -15.14 -4.88 4.44
CA GLU A 137 -16.43 -4.19 4.30
C GLU A 137 -17.59 -5.08 4.79
N ALA A 138 -18.78 -4.50 4.96
CA ALA A 138 -19.94 -5.20 5.50
C ALA A 138 -20.39 -6.40 4.64
N GLU A 139 -20.07 -6.40 3.37
CA GLU A 139 -20.37 -7.48 2.41
C GLU A 139 -19.56 -8.75 2.70
N GLY A 140 -18.55 -8.66 3.55
CA GLY A 140 -17.62 -9.76 3.84
C GLY A 140 -16.54 -9.90 2.78
N GLY A 141 -15.99 -11.10 2.64
CA GLY A 141 -14.94 -11.36 1.67
C GLY A 141 -13.96 -12.45 2.09
N GLU A 142 -12.80 -12.48 1.45
CA GLU A 142 -11.75 -13.44 1.78
C GLU A 142 -10.65 -12.79 2.63
N VAL A 143 -10.18 -13.54 3.62
CA VAL A 143 -9.02 -13.20 4.45
C VAL A 143 -8.01 -14.33 4.35
N ILE A 144 -6.74 -13.99 4.13
CA ILE A 144 -5.64 -14.94 4.09
C ILE A 144 -4.71 -14.69 5.28
N VAL A 145 -4.63 -15.66 6.17
CA VAL A 145 -3.65 -15.68 7.25
C VAL A 145 -2.41 -16.45 6.78
N THR A 146 -1.26 -15.79 6.71
CA THR A 146 0.01 -16.43 6.33
C THR A 146 0.85 -16.69 7.57
N VAL A 147 1.22 -17.95 7.78
CA VAL A 147 2.10 -18.37 8.88
C VAL A 147 3.42 -18.85 8.30
N THR A 148 4.53 -18.32 8.80
CA THR A 148 5.90 -18.78 8.51
C THR A 148 6.48 -19.37 9.78
N SER A 149 6.84 -20.65 9.77
CA SER A 149 7.28 -21.35 10.97
C SER A 149 8.36 -22.39 10.66
N ASN A 150 9.21 -22.66 11.64
CA ASN A 150 10.16 -23.78 11.68
C ASN A 150 9.84 -24.77 12.81
N ILE A 151 8.66 -24.64 13.43
CA ILE A 151 8.12 -25.57 14.43
C ILE A 151 6.73 -26.07 13.99
N GLU A 152 6.29 -27.17 14.59
CA GLU A 152 4.90 -27.63 14.43
C GLU A 152 3.93 -26.66 15.14
N TYR A 153 2.79 -26.38 14.53
CA TYR A 153 1.77 -25.49 15.09
C TYR A 153 0.38 -25.95 14.65
N ALA A 154 -0.64 -25.52 15.37
CA ALA A 154 -2.03 -25.65 15.00
C ALA A 154 -2.66 -24.27 14.79
N VAL A 155 -3.65 -24.19 13.91
CA VAL A 155 -4.47 -23.00 13.71
C VAL A 155 -5.87 -23.33 14.20
N GLU A 156 -6.32 -22.57 15.21
CA GLU A 156 -7.64 -22.73 15.80
C GLU A 156 -8.42 -21.42 15.65
N LYS A 157 -9.70 -21.54 15.35
CA LYS A 157 -10.62 -20.41 15.30
C LYS A 157 -11.31 -20.26 16.66
N SER A 158 -11.51 -19.03 17.14
CA SER A 158 -12.29 -18.80 18.36
C SER A 158 -13.77 -19.20 18.15
N ALA A 159 -14.46 -19.55 19.23
CA ALA A 159 -15.86 -19.93 19.19
C ALA A 159 -16.79 -18.79 18.73
N GLU A 160 -16.37 -17.54 18.92
CA GLU A 160 -17.13 -16.34 18.50
C GLU A 160 -17.05 -16.02 17.02
N GLY A 161 -16.19 -16.73 16.28
CA GLY A 161 -15.92 -16.50 14.86
C GLY A 161 -16.77 -17.33 13.91
N ASP A 162 -18.03 -17.66 14.19
CA ASP A 162 -18.86 -18.52 13.32
C ASP A 162 -19.11 -17.92 11.92
N TRP A 163 -19.04 -16.60 11.80
CA TRP A 163 -19.13 -15.87 10.54
C TRP A 163 -17.86 -15.97 9.69
N LEU A 164 -16.74 -16.44 10.25
CA LEU A 164 -15.47 -16.66 9.56
C LEU A 164 -15.29 -18.17 9.35
N GLN A 165 -15.31 -18.62 8.10
CA GLN A 165 -15.20 -20.02 7.73
C GLN A 165 -13.88 -20.30 7.04
N ALA A 166 -13.18 -21.37 7.45
CA ALA A 166 -12.00 -21.83 6.74
C ALA A 166 -12.42 -22.41 5.38
N VAL A 167 -11.75 -21.99 4.32
CA VAL A 167 -11.99 -22.53 2.97
C VAL A 167 -11.40 -23.93 2.84
N GLU A 168 -10.27 -24.20 3.53
CA GLU A 168 -9.63 -25.49 3.61
C GLU A 168 -9.35 -25.86 5.07
N ALA A 169 -9.34 -27.14 5.39
CA ALA A 169 -8.94 -27.62 6.70
C ALA A 169 -7.47 -27.22 6.99
N PRO A 170 -7.18 -26.61 8.13
CA PRO A 170 -5.81 -26.23 8.46
C PRO A 170 -4.93 -27.48 8.56
N ALA A 171 -3.82 -27.48 7.82
CA ALA A 171 -2.85 -28.57 7.92
C ALA A 171 -2.00 -28.37 9.17
N THR A 172 -1.80 -29.44 9.93
CA THR A 172 -1.12 -29.45 11.23
C THR A 172 0.39 -29.53 11.16
N ARG A 173 1.00 -29.51 9.95
CA ARG A 173 2.46 -29.58 9.77
C ARG A 173 2.90 -28.71 8.60
N ALA A 174 3.57 -27.62 8.89
CA ALA A 174 4.29 -26.86 7.88
C ALA A 174 5.60 -26.31 8.44
N LEU A 175 6.71 -26.70 7.83
CA LEU A 175 8.05 -26.14 8.08
C LEU A 175 8.36 -24.99 7.11
N VAL A 176 7.34 -24.38 6.54
CA VAL A 176 7.43 -23.34 5.49
C VAL A 176 6.27 -22.34 5.63
N SER A 177 6.34 -21.23 4.94
CA SER A 177 5.20 -20.30 4.86
C SER A 177 3.99 -21.00 4.28
N LYS A 178 2.87 -20.91 4.98
CA LYS A 178 1.58 -21.47 4.57
C LYS A 178 0.47 -20.43 4.69
N ASN A 179 -0.38 -20.41 3.68
CA ASN A 179 -1.58 -19.57 3.64
C ASN A 179 -2.78 -20.36 4.14
N TYR A 180 -3.58 -19.73 4.98
CA TYR A 180 -4.85 -20.22 5.48
C TYR A 180 -5.96 -19.28 5.01
N PRO A 181 -6.67 -19.63 3.93
CA PRO A 181 -7.77 -18.82 3.42
C PRO A 181 -9.02 -19.01 4.28
N TYR A 182 -9.68 -17.90 4.59
CA TYR A 182 -10.96 -17.86 5.29
C TYR A 182 -11.95 -17.04 4.48
N HIS A 183 -13.22 -17.45 4.53
CA HIS A 183 -14.33 -16.67 3.99
C HIS A 183 -15.11 -16.03 5.14
N ALA A 184 -15.23 -14.73 5.12
CA ALA A 184 -16.04 -13.96 6.06
C ALA A 184 -17.43 -13.70 5.47
N ALA A 185 -18.46 -14.17 6.16
CA ALA A 185 -19.85 -13.89 5.78
C ALA A 185 -20.18 -12.39 5.95
N ALA A 186 -21.12 -11.89 5.14
CA ALA A 186 -21.62 -10.52 5.23
C ALA A 186 -22.07 -10.18 6.67
N ASN A 187 -21.82 -8.93 7.06
CA ASN A 187 -22.26 -8.42 8.36
C ASN A 187 -23.58 -7.66 8.23
N PRO A 188 -24.71 -8.21 8.67
CA PRO A 188 -25.99 -7.53 8.61
C PRO A 188 -26.16 -6.45 9.69
N LEU A 189 -25.20 -6.31 10.61
CA LEU A 189 -25.25 -5.37 11.73
C LEU A 189 -24.51 -4.08 11.39
N TYR A 190 -24.86 -3.00 12.09
CA TYR A 190 -24.16 -1.72 11.99
C TYR A 190 -22.83 -1.68 12.78
N GLU A 191 -22.59 -2.68 13.63
CA GLU A 191 -21.40 -2.77 14.47
C GLU A 191 -20.36 -3.72 13.86
N ALA A 192 -19.08 -3.38 14.00
CA ALA A 192 -18.00 -4.24 13.56
C ALA A 192 -17.94 -5.53 14.39
N ARG A 193 -17.66 -6.66 13.70
CA ARG A 193 -17.40 -7.96 14.34
C ARG A 193 -15.89 -8.22 14.34
N THR A 194 -15.41 -8.77 15.43
CA THR A 194 -14.00 -9.21 15.58
C THR A 194 -13.95 -10.67 16.02
N VAL A 195 -12.84 -11.35 15.71
CA VAL A 195 -12.56 -12.74 16.07
C VAL A 195 -11.06 -12.88 16.39
#